data_08c1660a6606a470b91598d4f8f85afe
#
_entry.id   08c1660a6606a470b91598d4f8f85afe
#
_cell.length_a   1.000
_cell.length_b   1.000
_cell.length_c   1.000
_cell.angle_alpha   90.00
_cell.angle_beta   90.00
_cell.angle_gamma   90.00
#
_symmetry.space_group_name_H-M   'P 1'
#
loop_
_entity.id
_entity.type
_entity.pdbx_description
1 polymer ?
#
loop_
_entity_poly.entity_id
_entity_poly.type
_entity_poly.pdbx_seq_one_letter_code
_entity_poly.pdbx_strand_id
1 'polypeptide(L)'
;VRGRCGLLPAITDFTVMVDQTSHMFITGPDVIKTVTGEDVGFEELGGARTHNTTSGVAHHMAGDEKDAIEYVKSLLSYLPSNNLSEAPAFPEEADLATTDEDRELDTLIPDSANQPYDMHTAIEHVLDDAEFLETQALFAPNIITGFGRVEGHPVGIVANQPMQFAGCLDIDASEKAARFVRTCDAFNVPVLTFVDVPGFLPGVDQEYGGIIRRGAKLIYAYAEATVPLITVITRKAFGGAYDVMGSKHLGADLNLAWPTAQVAVMGAQGAVNILHRRTIAAAEDPDATRAELMADYEDALLNPYVAAERGYVDAVIMPSDTGSTSSRGCVSSVRSGNPCLRRSTATSRCSHRPIRSPAHREVCP
;
A
#
# COMPACT_ATOMS: atom_id res chain seq x y z
N VAL A 1 29.29 -5.05 -3.23
CA VAL A 1 29.04 -6.48 -2.97
C VAL A 1 28.96 -7.21 -4.31
N ARG A 2 29.82 -8.20 -4.55
CA ARG A 2 29.92 -8.92 -5.84
C ARG A 2 29.49 -10.39 -5.72
N GLY A 3 28.85 -10.91 -6.75
CA GLY A 3 28.51 -12.32 -6.86
C GLY A 3 27.46 -12.80 -5.85
N ARG A 4 27.67 -13.99 -5.26
CA ARG A 4 26.72 -14.60 -4.30
C ARG A 4 26.40 -13.70 -3.10
N CYS A 5 27.31 -12.79 -2.74
CA CYS A 5 27.08 -11.80 -1.68
C CYS A 5 26.05 -10.73 -2.06
N GLY A 6 25.74 -10.48 -3.34
CA GLY A 6 24.74 -9.52 -3.76
C GLY A 6 23.30 -9.91 -3.38
N LEU A 7 23.01 -11.20 -3.24
CA LEU A 7 21.68 -11.68 -2.84
C LEU A 7 21.43 -11.58 -1.33
N LEU A 8 22.47 -11.60 -0.50
CA LEU A 8 22.31 -11.56 0.96
C LEU A 8 21.67 -10.25 1.47
N PRO A 9 22.13 -9.06 1.03
CA PRO A 9 21.43 -7.82 1.40
C PRO A 9 19.97 -7.77 0.90
N ALA A 10 19.70 -8.33 -0.29
CA ALA A 10 18.36 -8.30 -0.88
C ALA A 10 17.32 -9.17 -0.13
N ILE A 11 17.74 -10.10 0.72
CA ILE A 11 16.84 -10.89 1.58
C ILE A 11 16.59 -10.24 2.95
N THR A 12 17.32 -9.17 3.28
CA THR A 12 17.06 -8.39 4.49
C THR A 12 15.85 -7.47 4.27
N ASP A 13 15.28 -6.95 5.34
CA ASP A 13 14.07 -6.14 5.26
C ASP A 13 14.31 -4.79 4.60
N PHE A 14 15.46 -4.16 4.91
CA PHE A 14 15.83 -2.86 4.35
C PHE A 14 17.26 -2.85 3.83
N THR A 15 17.44 -2.18 2.71
CA THR A 15 18.76 -1.93 2.09
C THR A 15 18.92 -0.43 1.89
N VAL A 16 19.93 0.16 2.54
CA VAL A 16 20.32 1.57 2.35
C VAL A 16 21.58 1.59 1.52
N MET A 17 21.64 2.45 0.52
CA MET A 17 22.79 2.61 -0.35
C MET A 17 23.25 4.05 -0.39
N VAL A 18 24.54 4.27 -0.24
CA VAL A 18 25.17 5.60 -0.32
C VAL A 18 25.51 5.89 -1.78
N ASP A 19 25.12 7.08 -2.27
CA ASP A 19 25.35 7.50 -3.65
C ASP A 19 26.85 7.48 -3.99
N GLN A 20 27.17 7.12 -5.22
CA GLN A 20 28.54 7.02 -5.78
C GLN A 20 29.50 6.07 -5.04
N THR A 21 29.14 5.49 -3.90
CA THR A 21 30.04 4.62 -3.13
C THR A 21 29.53 3.19 -2.99
N SER A 22 28.21 3.01 -2.93
CA SER A 22 27.59 1.70 -2.75
C SER A 22 27.24 1.04 -4.07
N HIS A 23 27.70 -0.22 -4.25
CA HIS A 23 27.41 -1.00 -5.46
C HIS A 23 26.95 -2.41 -5.10
N MET A 24 25.92 -2.89 -5.79
CA MET A 24 25.43 -4.26 -5.70
C MET A 24 25.21 -4.85 -7.09
N PHE A 25 25.74 -6.06 -7.35
CA PHE A 25 25.44 -6.83 -8.55
C PHE A 25 25.64 -8.32 -8.33
N ILE A 26 25.00 -9.13 -9.13
CA ILE A 26 25.27 -10.57 -9.20
C ILE A 26 26.61 -10.81 -9.89
N THR A 27 26.81 -10.16 -11.05
CA THR A 27 28.06 -10.19 -11.80
C THR A 27 28.48 -8.76 -12.14
N GLY A 28 29.78 -8.46 -12.04
CA GLY A 28 30.30 -7.12 -12.33
C GLY A 28 30.34 -6.82 -13.84
N PRO A 29 30.56 -5.54 -14.20
CA PRO A 29 30.60 -5.08 -15.60
C PRO A 29 31.55 -5.87 -16.50
N ASP A 30 32.74 -6.23 -16.02
CA ASP A 30 33.73 -6.98 -16.81
C ASP A 30 33.23 -8.37 -17.24
N VAL A 31 32.46 -9.03 -16.39
CA VAL A 31 31.87 -10.34 -16.69
C VAL A 31 30.75 -10.18 -17.71
N ILE A 32 29.89 -9.16 -17.55
CA ILE A 32 28.82 -8.84 -18.50
C ILE A 32 29.42 -8.56 -19.88
N LYS A 33 30.42 -7.69 -19.95
CA LYS A 33 31.14 -7.40 -21.21
C LYS A 33 31.68 -8.61 -21.88
N THR A 34 32.26 -9.55 -21.11
CA THR A 34 32.84 -10.76 -21.63
C THR A 34 31.79 -11.75 -22.14
N VAL A 35 30.64 -11.87 -21.46
CA VAL A 35 29.62 -12.90 -21.76
C VAL A 35 28.60 -12.43 -22.76
N THR A 36 28.08 -11.17 -22.60
CA THR A 36 26.99 -10.64 -23.44
C THR A 36 27.48 -9.61 -24.46
N GLY A 37 28.70 -9.06 -24.30
CA GLY A 37 29.24 -7.98 -25.12
C GLY A 37 28.75 -6.59 -24.74
N GLU A 38 27.88 -6.46 -23.72
CA GLU A 38 27.37 -5.18 -23.25
C GLU A 38 28.43 -4.41 -22.47
N ASP A 39 28.60 -3.11 -22.78
CA ASP A 39 29.55 -2.24 -22.10
C ASP A 39 28.76 -1.31 -21.15
N VAL A 40 28.90 -1.52 -19.84
CA VAL A 40 28.15 -0.82 -18.80
C VAL A 40 29.06 -0.43 -17.65
N GLY A 41 28.86 0.77 -17.09
CA GLY A 41 29.62 1.27 -15.94
C GLY A 41 29.15 0.68 -14.60
N PHE A 42 29.98 0.82 -13.55
CA PHE A 42 29.65 0.34 -12.20
C PHE A 42 28.40 1.04 -11.63
N GLU A 43 28.32 2.36 -11.77
CA GLU A 43 27.17 3.13 -11.28
C GLU A 43 25.90 2.82 -12.06
N GLU A 44 26.02 2.70 -13.38
CA GLU A 44 24.90 2.41 -14.27
C GLU A 44 24.34 0.99 -14.03
N LEU A 45 25.20 0.01 -13.81
CA LEU A 45 24.80 -1.39 -13.61
C LEU A 45 24.20 -1.62 -12.22
N GLY A 46 24.82 -1.09 -11.17
CA GLY A 46 24.47 -1.46 -9.81
C GLY A 46 24.81 -0.41 -8.75
N GLY A 47 24.81 0.85 -9.12
CA GLY A 47 24.95 1.98 -8.20
C GLY A 47 23.69 2.23 -7.36
N ALA A 48 23.81 3.09 -6.38
CA ALA A 48 22.72 3.43 -5.47
C ALA A 48 21.49 3.95 -6.23
N ARG A 49 21.67 4.82 -7.22
CA ARG A 49 20.58 5.36 -8.03
C ARG A 49 19.84 4.25 -8.79
N THR A 50 20.54 3.38 -9.48
CA THR A 50 19.94 2.28 -10.27
C THR A 50 19.09 1.37 -9.41
N HIS A 51 19.57 1.03 -8.19
CA HIS A 51 18.82 0.18 -7.28
C HIS A 51 17.66 0.88 -6.57
N ASN A 52 17.69 2.20 -6.46
CA ASN A 52 16.58 2.99 -5.91
C ASN A 52 15.54 3.40 -6.96
N THR A 53 15.89 3.45 -8.25
CA THR A 53 14.95 3.94 -9.29
C THR A 53 14.44 2.85 -10.22
N THR A 54 15.29 1.85 -10.51
CA THR A 54 15.01 0.89 -11.60
C THR A 54 14.76 -0.52 -11.08
N SER A 55 15.63 -1.03 -10.20
CA SER A 55 15.50 -2.42 -9.72
C SER A 55 14.70 -2.57 -8.43
N GLY A 56 14.47 -1.49 -7.69
CA GLY A 56 13.74 -1.49 -6.42
C GLY A 56 14.40 -2.32 -5.30
N VAL A 57 15.67 -2.66 -5.42
CA VAL A 57 16.39 -3.43 -4.39
C VAL A 57 16.69 -2.60 -3.16
N ALA A 58 17.03 -1.31 -3.36
CA ALA A 58 17.33 -0.38 -2.28
C ALA A 58 16.08 0.38 -1.84
N HIS A 59 16.04 0.71 -0.55
CA HIS A 59 14.91 1.38 0.10
C HIS A 59 15.19 2.85 0.36
N HIS A 60 16.46 3.22 0.47
CA HIS A 60 16.90 4.61 0.63
C HIS A 60 18.23 4.84 -0.06
N MET A 61 18.33 5.99 -0.74
CA MET A 61 19.57 6.48 -1.35
C MET A 61 20.09 7.62 -0.49
N ALA A 62 21.11 7.33 0.31
CA ALA A 62 21.75 8.31 1.17
C ALA A 62 22.80 9.13 0.40
N GLY A 63 22.92 10.41 0.72
CA GLY A 63 23.93 11.29 0.13
C GLY A 63 25.34 10.96 0.62
N ASP A 64 25.47 10.56 1.88
CA ASP A 64 26.71 10.15 2.52
C ASP A 64 26.47 9.10 3.62
N GLU A 65 27.53 8.63 4.28
CA GLU A 65 27.43 7.63 5.36
C GLU A 65 26.73 8.20 6.61
N LYS A 66 26.78 9.49 6.85
CA LYS A 66 26.13 10.14 7.97
C LYS A 66 24.62 10.13 7.76
N ASP A 67 24.17 10.52 6.59
CA ASP A 67 22.77 10.46 6.17
C ASP A 67 22.23 9.02 6.26
N ALA A 68 23.01 8.04 5.77
CA ALA A 68 22.64 6.63 5.90
C ALA A 68 22.44 6.18 7.35
N ILE A 69 23.31 6.63 8.26
CA ILE A 69 23.21 6.30 9.69
C ILE A 69 21.99 6.99 10.32
N GLU A 70 21.72 8.24 9.97
CA GLU A 70 20.56 9.00 10.45
C GLU A 70 19.26 8.34 9.98
N TYR A 71 19.17 7.97 8.71
CA TYR A 71 18.02 7.23 8.19
C TYR A 71 17.79 5.89 8.95
N VAL A 72 18.85 5.11 9.16
CA VAL A 72 18.75 3.84 9.89
C VAL A 72 18.29 4.05 11.33
N LYS A 73 18.76 5.11 12.02
CA LYS A 73 18.30 5.43 13.37
C LYS A 73 16.82 5.79 13.40
N SER A 74 16.37 6.61 12.45
CA SER A 74 14.95 6.97 12.29
C SER A 74 14.11 5.72 12.02
N LEU A 75 14.54 4.86 11.08
CA LEU A 75 13.85 3.61 10.78
C LEU A 75 13.71 2.70 12.03
N LEU A 76 14.79 2.54 12.79
CA LEU A 76 14.77 1.71 14.00
C LEU A 76 13.87 2.27 15.10
N SER A 77 13.54 3.55 15.08
CA SER A 77 12.61 4.14 16.05
C SER A 77 11.15 3.70 15.84
N TYR A 78 10.80 3.19 14.66
CA TYR A 78 9.47 2.66 14.33
C TYR A 78 9.35 1.15 14.55
N LEU A 79 10.47 0.45 14.73
CA LEU A 79 10.48 -1.02 14.75
C LEU A 79 10.70 -1.56 16.17
N PRO A 80 10.09 -2.71 16.54
CA PRO A 80 10.31 -3.34 17.82
C PRO A 80 11.73 -3.93 17.91
N SER A 81 12.21 -4.13 19.14
CA SER A 81 13.52 -4.75 19.40
C SER A 81 13.59 -6.22 18.96
N ASN A 82 12.45 -6.90 18.86
CA ASN A 82 12.30 -8.29 18.39
C ASN A 82 10.84 -8.57 18.02
N ASN A 83 10.59 -9.69 17.37
CA ASN A 83 9.27 -10.07 16.86
C ASN A 83 8.21 -10.43 17.93
N LEU A 84 8.56 -10.44 19.20
CA LEU A 84 7.64 -10.67 20.32
C LEU A 84 7.27 -9.36 21.05
N SER A 85 7.99 -8.30 20.75
CA SER A 85 7.74 -6.97 21.33
C SER A 85 6.83 -6.17 20.41
N GLU A 86 6.10 -5.24 21.00
CA GLU A 86 5.39 -4.21 20.27
C GLU A 86 6.38 -3.12 19.82
N ALA A 87 6.05 -2.41 18.78
CA ALA A 87 6.82 -1.27 18.31
C ALA A 87 6.79 -0.14 19.38
N PRO A 88 7.87 0.67 19.51
CA PRO A 88 7.92 1.74 20.50
C PRO A 88 6.82 2.76 20.28
N ALA A 89 5.94 2.94 21.24
CA ALA A 89 4.90 3.95 21.24
C ALA A 89 5.21 5.05 22.24
N PHE A 90 4.89 6.28 21.87
CA PHE A 90 5.08 7.48 22.70
C PHE A 90 3.75 8.24 22.80
N PRO A 91 2.69 7.62 23.37
CA PRO A 91 1.39 8.25 23.45
C PRO A 91 1.48 9.48 24.35
N GLU A 92 1.11 10.61 23.80
CA GLU A 92 0.85 11.83 24.55
C GLU A 92 -0.62 11.84 24.98
N GLU A 93 -0.99 12.67 25.98
CA GLU A 93 -2.39 12.96 26.27
C GLU A 93 -2.89 13.86 25.14
N ALA A 94 -3.26 13.25 24.02
CA ALA A 94 -3.73 13.97 22.85
C ALA A 94 -5.12 14.57 23.12
N ASP A 95 -5.27 15.84 22.83
CA ASP A 95 -6.59 16.43 22.63
C ASP A 95 -7.12 15.88 21.30
N LEU A 96 -8.12 15.01 21.37
CA LEU A 96 -8.74 14.38 20.20
C LEU A 96 -9.65 15.36 19.39
N ALA A 97 -9.60 16.64 19.71
CA ALA A 97 -10.36 17.63 19.01
C ALA A 97 -9.71 17.93 17.64
N THR A 98 -10.51 17.87 16.60
CA THR A 98 -10.11 18.25 15.23
C THR A 98 -9.57 19.68 15.22
N THR A 99 -8.35 19.87 14.79
CA THR A 99 -7.66 21.17 14.72
C THR A 99 -8.06 21.94 13.45
N ASP A 100 -7.63 23.19 13.34
CA ASP A 100 -7.82 23.96 12.10
C ASP A 100 -6.92 23.43 10.98
N GLU A 101 -5.76 22.87 11.31
CA GLU A 101 -4.84 22.20 10.38
C GLU A 101 -5.45 20.91 9.81
N ASP A 102 -6.09 20.08 10.65
CA ASP A 102 -6.81 18.90 10.18
C ASP A 102 -7.92 19.26 9.17
N ARG A 103 -8.59 20.42 9.35
CA ARG A 103 -9.65 20.88 8.45
C ARG A 103 -9.16 21.27 7.05
N GLU A 104 -7.88 21.48 6.85
CA GLU A 104 -7.30 21.68 5.51
C GLU A 104 -7.52 20.45 4.63
N LEU A 105 -7.57 19.25 5.22
CA LEU A 105 -7.90 18.01 4.52
C LEU A 105 -9.30 18.03 3.89
N ASP A 106 -10.26 18.73 4.46
CA ASP A 106 -11.63 18.75 3.95
C ASP A 106 -11.74 19.37 2.55
N THR A 107 -10.72 20.11 2.13
CA THR A 107 -10.61 20.74 0.81
C THR A 107 -9.51 20.16 -0.09
N LEU A 108 -8.82 19.12 0.36
CA LEU A 108 -7.69 18.53 -0.38
C LEU A 108 -8.12 17.90 -1.70
N ILE A 109 -9.26 17.21 -1.71
CA ILE A 109 -9.73 16.49 -2.89
C ILE A 109 -10.38 17.46 -3.87
N PRO A 110 -9.85 17.58 -5.11
CA PRO A 110 -10.46 18.44 -6.13
C PRO A 110 -11.85 17.96 -6.56
N ASP A 111 -12.75 18.90 -6.89
CA ASP A 111 -14.08 18.59 -7.41
C ASP A 111 -14.05 17.76 -8.68
N SER A 112 -13.05 18.00 -9.55
CA SER A 112 -12.87 17.21 -10.76
C SER A 112 -12.16 15.89 -10.48
N ALA A 113 -12.81 14.78 -10.83
CA ALA A 113 -12.25 13.44 -10.69
C ALA A 113 -10.96 13.22 -11.54
N ASN A 114 -10.70 14.08 -12.52
CA ASN A 114 -9.52 14.00 -13.38
C ASN A 114 -8.36 14.89 -12.91
N GLN A 115 -8.59 15.77 -11.95
CA GLN A 115 -7.53 16.60 -11.39
C GLN A 115 -6.76 15.79 -10.33
N PRO A 116 -5.44 15.60 -10.50
CA PRO A 116 -4.61 14.93 -9.49
C PRO A 116 -4.37 15.83 -8.29
N TYR A 117 -4.08 15.21 -7.16
CA TYR A 117 -3.60 15.86 -5.94
C TYR A 117 -2.44 15.02 -5.37
N ASP A 118 -1.65 15.63 -4.48
CA ASP A 118 -0.54 14.93 -3.84
C ASP A 118 -1.03 14.19 -2.58
N MET A 119 -0.90 12.87 -2.58
CA MET A 119 -1.29 12.06 -1.44
C MET A 119 -0.36 12.25 -0.23
N HIS A 120 0.87 12.73 -0.43
CA HIS A 120 1.75 13.06 0.71
C HIS A 120 1.09 14.09 1.64
N THR A 121 0.39 15.08 1.09
CA THR A 121 -0.35 16.06 1.91
C THR A 121 -1.35 15.37 2.83
N ALA A 122 -2.12 14.38 2.34
CA ALA A 122 -3.05 13.64 3.20
C ALA A 122 -2.32 12.82 4.27
N ILE A 123 -1.20 12.22 3.93
CA ILE A 123 -0.39 11.43 4.85
C ILE A 123 0.18 12.32 5.96
N GLU A 124 0.79 13.44 5.60
CA GLU A 124 1.43 14.37 6.52
C GLU A 124 0.44 14.97 7.54
N HIS A 125 -0.79 15.30 7.11
CA HIS A 125 -1.82 15.81 8.03
C HIS A 125 -2.36 14.75 9.00
N VAL A 126 -2.25 13.49 8.67
CA VAL A 126 -2.72 12.38 9.54
C VAL A 126 -1.64 11.93 10.50
N LEU A 127 -0.37 12.17 10.18
CA LEU A 127 0.76 11.79 11.00
C LEU A 127 1.15 12.86 12.01
N ASP A 128 1.62 12.42 13.17
CA ASP A 128 2.15 13.31 14.21
C ASP A 128 3.33 14.12 13.66
N ASP A 129 3.34 15.43 13.92
CA ASP A 129 4.37 16.38 13.50
C ASP A 129 4.67 16.36 11.98
N ALA A 130 3.77 15.84 11.17
CA ALA A 130 3.97 15.59 9.73
C ALA A 130 5.21 14.73 9.44
N GLU A 131 5.69 13.94 10.42
CA GLU A 131 6.88 13.10 10.28
C GLU A 131 6.57 11.83 9.49
N PHE A 132 7.02 11.79 8.24
CA PHE A 132 6.89 10.62 7.37
C PHE A 132 8.25 10.12 6.90
N LEU A 133 8.60 8.89 7.28
CA LEU A 133 9.80 8.20 6.81
C LEU A 133 9.47 7.34 5.59
N GLU A 134 9.52 7.94 4.41
CA GLU A 134 9.24 7.23 3.16
C GLU A 134 10.30 6.19 2.83
N THR A 135 9.87 5.00 2.41
CA THR A 135 10.72 3.92 1.91
C THR A 135 10.55 3.76 0.41
N GLN A 136 11.65 3.54 -0.32
CA GLN A 136 11.62 3.40 -1.78
C GLN A 136 10.96 4.58 -2.53
N ALA A 137 11.15 5.81 -2.06
CA ALA A 137 10.54 7.01 -2.64
C ALA A 137 10.79 7.16 -4.15
N LEU A 138 11.95 6.70 -4.63
CA LEU A 138 12.35 6.80 -6.04
C LEU A 138 11.91 5.61 -6.90
N PHE A 139 11.40 4.52 -6.31
CA PHE A 139 10.94 3.32 -7.01
C PHE A 139 9.42 3.23 -6.96
N ALA A 140 8.79 2.96 -8.11
CA ALA A 140 7.34 2.86 -8.25
C ALA A 140 6.61 4.02 -7.52
N PRO A 141 6.79 5.29 -7.97
CA PRO A 141 6.28 6.46 -7.25
C PRO A 141 4.75 6.60 -7.32
N ASN A 142 4.06 5.74 -8.07
CA ASN A 142 2.60 5.61 -8.09
C ASN A 142 2.03 4.92 -6.83
N ILE A 143 2.90 4.34 -6.01
CA ILE A 143 2.56 3.84 -4.66
C ILE A 143 3.56 4.38 -3.64
N ILE A 144 3.06 4.93 -2.57
CA ILE A 144 3.83 5.47 -1.45
C ILE A 144 3.89 4.41 -0.35
N THR A 145 5.06 4.19 0.22
CA THR A 145 5.24 3.31 1.38
C THR A 145 6.19 3.96 2.38
N GLY A 146 5.91 3.85 3.66
CA GLY A 146 6.77 4.44 4.69
C GLY A 146 6.21 4.27 6.09
N PHE A 147 6.88 4.83 7.06
CA PHE A 147 6.49 4.79 8.46
C PHE A 147 6.20 6.19 8.99
N GLY A 148 5.25 6.28 9.89
CA GLY A 148 4.93 7.47 10.66
C GLY A 148 4.35 7.10 12.01
N ARG A 149 3.83 8.09 12.75
CA ARG A 149 3.10 7.87 13.99
C ARG A 149 1.73 8.52 13.91
N VAL A 150 0.78 7.90 14.57
CA VAL A 150 -0.55 8.46 14.81
C VAL A 150 -0.84 8.35 16.31
N GLU A 151 -0.95 9.48 16.98
CA GLU A 151 -1.07 9.59 18.45
C GLU A 151 0.04 8.81 19.18
N GLY A 152 1.28 8.98 18.74
CA GLY A 152 2.46 8.31 19.29
C GLY A 152 2.63 6.85 18.91
N HIS A 153 1.67 6.23 18.23
CA HIS A 153 1.75 4.83 17.81
C HIS A 153 2.34 4.71 16.40
N PRO A 154 3.38 3.89 16.20
CA PRO A 154 3.96 3.69 14.89
C PRO A 154 2.99 2.95 13.97
N VAL A 155 2.90 3.42 12.74
CA VAL A 155 2.07 2.84 11.66
C VAL A 155 2.88 2.76 10.37
N GLY A 156 2.64 1.70 9.60
CA GLY A 156 3.11 1.62 8.21
C GLY A 156 2.06 2.21 7.28
N ILE A 157 2.48 3.08 6.40
CA ILE A 157 1.62 3.74 5.41
C ILE A 157 1.77 3.06 4.07
N VAL A 158 0.64 2.74 3.41
CA VAL A 158 0.58 2.34 2.01
C VAL A 158 -0.45 3.23 1.32
N ALA A 159 -0.06 3.97 0.28
CA ALA A 159 -0.98 4.91 -0.35
C ALA A 159 -0.81 4.96 -1.87
N ASN A 160 -1.90 5.09 -2.61
CA ASN A 160 -1.82 5.40 -4.03
C ASN A 160 -1.43 6.88 -4.22
N GLN A 161 -0.58 7.17 -5.23
CA GLN A 161 -0.21 8.54 -5.57
C GLN A 161 -0.90 8.97 -6.88
N PRO A 162 -1.98 9.77 -6.80
CA PRO A 162 -2.73 10.19 -7.99
C PRO A 162 -1.92 11.02 -8.99
N MET A 163 -0.85 11.67 -8.54
CA MET A 163 0.04 12.44 -9.43
C MET A 163 0.88 11.57 -10.35
N GLN A 164 0.99 10.26 -10.05
CA GLN A 164 1.74 9.29 -10.84
C GLN A 164 0.81 8.21 -11.38
N PHE A 165 0.68 8.10 -12.70
CA PHE A 165 -0.22 7.15 -13.37
C PHE A 165 -1.66 7.16 -12.82
N ALA A 166 -2.14 8.33 -12.35
CA ALA A 166 -3.44 8.50 -11.68
C ALA A 166 -3.69 7.54 -10.50
N GLY A 167 -2.64 7.07 -9.84
CA GLY A 167 -2.72 6.09 -8.76
C GLY A 167 -2.93 4.64 -9.20
N CYS A 168 -2.83 4.33 -10.51
CA CYS A 168 -2.93 2.95 -10.99
C CYS A 168 -1.86 2.05 -10.38
N LEU A 169 -2.20 0.79 -10.13
CA LEU A 169 -1.25 -0.23 -9.74
C LEU A 169 -0.60 -0.86 -10.97
N ASP A 170 0.71 -0.88 -11.02
CA ASP A 170 1.50 -1.64 -11.97
C ASP A 170 2.26 -2.78 -11.28
N ILE A 171 3.13 -3.45 -12.01
CA ILE A 171 3.93 -4.56 -11.52
C ILE A 171 4.78 -4.13 -10.31
N ASP A 172 5.49 -3.02 -10.46
CA ASP A 172 6.48 -2.57 -9.47
C ASP A 172 5.78 -2.01 -8.21
N ALA A 173 4.70 -1.26 -8.38
CA ALA A 173 3.86 -0.80 -7.26
C ALA A 173 3.28 -1.98 -6.45
N SER A 174 2.80 -3.02 -7.15
CA SER A 174 2.27 -4.22 -6.50
C SER A 174 3.33 -4.97 -5.70
N GLU A 175 4.55 -5.08 -6.21
CA GLU A 175 5.64 -5.75 -5.49
C GLU A 175 6.18 -4.91 -4.33
N LYS A 176 6.32 -3.59 -4.51
CA LYS A 176 6.71 -2.64 -3.46
C LYS A 176 5.74 -2.69 -2.29
N ALA A 177 4.45 -2.50 -2.54
CA ALA A 177 3.43 -2.53 -1.51
C ALA A 177 3.32 -3.90 -0.83
N ALA A 178 3.33 -5.01 -1.58
CA ALA A 178 3.25 -6.35 -1.01
C ALA A 178 4.43 -6.65 -0.08
N ARG A 179 5.64 -6.25 -0.45
CA ARG A 179 6.82 -6.42 0.41
C ARG A 179 6.69 -5.58 1.67
N PHE A 180 6.25 -4.33 1.55
CA PHE A 180 6.12 -3.42 2.68
C PHE A 180 5.06 -3.90 3.69
N VAL A 181 3.88 -4.31 3.25
CA VAL A 181 2.83 -4.89 4.12
C VAL A 181 3.36 -6.11 4.88
N ARG A 182 4.09 -7.00 4.22
CA ARG A 182 4.69 -8.17 4.88
C ARG A 182 5.78 -7.78 5.88
N THR A 183 6.54 -6.72 5.62
CA THR A 183 7.51 -6.19 6.57
C THR A 183 6.80 -5.63 7.81
N CYS A 184 5.75 -4.84 7.63
CA CYS A 184 4.93 -4.36 8.75
C CYS A 184 4.38 -5.51 9.59
N ASP A 185 3.83 -6.55 8.96
CA ASP A 185 3.33 -7.75 9.64
C ASP A 185 4.44 -8.49 10.43
N ALA A 186 5.64 -8.61 9.85
CA ALA A 186 6.78 -9.26 10.51
C ALA A 186 7.27 -8.50 11.76
N PHE A 187 7.11 -7.17 11.76
CA PHE A 187 7.52 -6.30 12.86
C PHE A 187 6.37 -5.85 13.78
N ASN A 188 5.18 -6.42 13.64
CA ASN A 188 3.98 -6.07 14.42
C ASN A 188 3.59 -4.57 14.31
N VAL A 189 3.80 -3.96 13.15
CA VAL A 189 3.43 -2.56 12.88
C VAL A 189 2.08 -2.55 12.17
N PRO A 190 1.04 -1.87 12.71
CA PRO A 190 -0.25 -1.70 12.03
C PRO A 190 -0.09 -1.04 10.65
N VAL A 191 -0.98 -1.36 9.71
CA VAL A 191 -0.95 -0.75 8.37
C VAL A 191 -2.16 0.15 8.17
N LEU A 192 -1.88 1.41 7.83
CA LEU A 192 -2.86 2.39 7.41
C LEU A 192 -2.73 2.59 5.88
N THR A 193 -3.81 2.29 5.17
CA THR A 193 -3.84 2.32 3.71
C THR A 193 -4.72 3.47 3.20
N PHE A 194 -4.19 4.35 2.35
CA PHE A 194 -4.97 5.37 1.64
C PHE A 194 -5.23 4.94 0.21
N VAL A 195 -6.51 4.94 -0.19
CA VAL A 195 -6.94 4.42 -1.49
C VAL A 195 -7.47 5.52 -2.38
N ASP A 196 -6.80 5.73 -3.50
CA ASP A 196 -7.31 6.45 -4.68
C ASP A 196 -6.80 5.71 -5.92
N VAL A 197 -7.48 4.62 -6.29
CA VAL A 197 -7.03 3.71 -7.35
C VAL A 197 -8.10 3.48 -8.40
N PRO A 198 -7.87 3.89 -9.66
CA PRO A 198 -8.83 3.66 -10.75
C PRO A 198 -8.75 2.26 -11.34
N GLY A 199 -7.67 1.52 -11.10
CA GLY A 199 -7.46 0.19 -11.68
C GLY A 199 -6.01 -0.25 -11.67
N PHE A 200 -5.76 -1.44 -12.21
CA PHE A 200 -4.42 -1.83 -12.63
C PHE A 200 -4.06 -1.13 -13.94
N LEU A 201 -2.77 -0.81 -14.11
CA LEU A 201 -2.28 -0.16 -15.33
C LEU A 201 -2.44 -1.11 -16.51
N PRO A 202 -3.23 -0.74 -17.54
CA PRO A 202 -3.39 -1.58 -18.72
C PRO A 202 -2.17 -1.49 -19.64
N GLY A 203 -1.85 -2.56 -20.34
CA GLY A 203 -0.80 -2.58 -21.34
C GLY A 203 -0.23 -3.95 -21.60
N VAL A 204 0.25 -4.18 -22.82
CA VAL A 204 0.85 -5.46 -23.23
C VAL A 204 2.08 -5.79 -22.39
N ASP A 205 2.90 -4.78 -22.08
CA ASP A 205 4.11 -4.96 -21.25
C ASP A 205 3.75 -5.36 -19.82
N GLN A 206 2.67 -4.83 -19.27
CA GLN A 206 2.17 -5.22 -17.95
C GLN A 206 1.66 -6.67 -17.97
N GLU A 207 0.89 -7.06 -18.97
CA GLU A 207 0.39 -8.43 -19.10
C GLU A 207 1.54 -9.44 -19.29
N TYR A 208 2.46 -9.18 -20.22
CA TYR A 208 3.60 -10.04 -20.48
C TYR A 208 4.62 -10.03 -19.33
N GLY A 209 4.78 -8.91 -18.66
CA GLY A 209 5.58 -8.78 -17.43
C GLY A 209 4.97 -9.53 -16.24
N GLY A 210 3.71 -9.96 -16.35
CA GLY A 210 3.00 -10.80 -15.37
C GLY A 210 2.32 -10.02 -14.27
N ILE A 211 1.63 -8.94 -14.60
CA ILE A 211 0.85 -8.12 -13.65
C ILE A 211 -0.11 -8.98 -12.81
N ILE A 212 -0.76 -9.99 -13.42
CA ILE A 212 -1.68 -10.91 -12.70
C ILE A 212 -0.93 -11.61 -11.57
N ARG A 213 0.22 -12.22 -11.86
CA ARG A 213 1.03 -12.95 -10.89
C ARG A 213 1.62 -12.05 -9.82
N ARG A 214 2.03 -10.83 -10.21
CA ARG A 214 2.69 -9.88 -9.31
C ARG A 214 1.65 -9.13 -8.48
N GLY A 215 0.52 -8.72 -9.04
CA GLY A 215 -0.61 -8.16 -8.31
C GLY A 215 -1.21 -9.14 -7.29
N ALA A 216 -1.23 -10.44 -7.60
CA ALA A 216 -1.64 -11.47 -6.65
C ALA A 216 -0.78 -11.52 -5.37
N LYS A 217 0.48 -11.06 -5.40
CA LYS A 217 1.33 -10.96 -4.20
C LYS A 217 0.77 -9.93 -3.22
N LEU A 218 0.18 -8.84 -3.72
CA LEU A 218 -0.42 -7.82 -2.86
C LEU A 218 -1.69 -8.34 -2.18
N ILE A 219 -2.55 -9.06 -2.92
CA ILE A 219 -3.70 -9.77 -2.33
C ILE A 219 -3.24 -10.69 -1.20
N TYR A 220 -2.21 -11.49 -1.48
CA TYR A 220 -1.69 -12.44 -0.52
C TYR A 220 -1.12 -11.76 0.72
N ALA A 221 -0.38 -10.64 0.55
CA ALA A 221 0.20 -9.90 1.66
C ALA A 221 -0.87 -9.37 2.63
N TYR A 222 -1.92 -8.72 2.13
CA TYR A 222 -3.01 -8.22 2.95
C TYR A 222 -3.85 -9.35 3.57
N ALA A 223 -4.15 -10.41 2.81
CA ALA A 223 -4.96 -11.52 3.32
C ALA A 223 -4.25 -12.34 4.41
N GLU A 224 -2.92 -12.37 4.42
CA GLU A 224 -2.12 -13.11 5.41
C GLU A 224 -1.72 -12.25 6.60
N ALA A 225 -1.69 -10.92 6.48
CA ALA A 225 -1.28 -10.01 7.53
C ALA A 225 -2.11 -10.21 8.81
N THR A 226 -1.41 -10.20 9.95
CA THR A 226 -2.00 -10.41 11.28
C THR A 226 -2.03 -9.15 12.12
N VAL A 227 -1.39 -8.09 11.65
CA VAL A 227 -1.43 -6.75 12.25
C VAL A 227 -2.74 -6.05 11.90
N PRO A 228 -3.15 -5.04 12.69
CA PRO A 228 -4.31 -4.21 12.36
C PRO A 228 -4.19 -3.61 10.97
N LEU A 229 -5.25 -3.76 10.17
CA LEU A 229 -5.37 -3.23 8.81
C LEU A 229 -6.48 -2.19 8.77
N ILE A 230 -6.11 -0.93 8.57
CA ILE A 230 -7.04 0.19 8.47
C ILE A 230 -6.95 0.76 7.06
N THR A 231 -8.09 0.95 6.41
CA THR A 231 -8.15 1.49 5.06
C THR A 231 -9.02 2.73 5.02
N VAL A 232 -8.52 3.78 4.40
CA VAL A 232 -9.22 5.05 4.15
C VAL A 232 -9.37 5.24 2.66
N ILE A 233 -10.60 5.22 2.17
CA ILE A 233 -10.89 5.48 0.75
C ILE A 233 -11.07 6.98 0.59
N THR A 234 -10.12 7.64 -0.06
CA THR A 234 -10.13 9.09 -0.24
C THR A 234 -10.96 9.52 -1.45
N ARG A 235 -10.85 8.79 -2.57
CA ARG A 235 -11.59 9.10 -3.79
C ARG A 235 -11.94 7.83 -4.57
N LYS A 236 -11.15 7.40 -5.56
CA LYS A 236 -11.46 6.26 -6.43
C LYS A 236 -11.10 4.93 -5.75
N ALA A 237 -12.02 3.99 -5.80
CA ALA A 237 -11.82 2.63 -5.33
C ALA A 237 -12.50 1.67 -6.33
N PHE A 238 -11.80 1.36 -7.45
CA PHE A 238 -12.42 0.66 -8.56
C PHE A 238 -11.88 -0.75 -8.76
N GLY A 239 -12.81 -1.69 -8.84
CA GLY A 239 -12.59 -3.07 -9.25
C GLY A 239 -11.55 -3.81 -8.43
N GLY A 240 -10.85 -4.76 -9.07
CA GLY A 240 -9.85 -5.59 -8.40
C GLY A 240 -8.65 -4.83 -7.85
N ALA A 241 -8.36 -3.62 -8.34
CA ALA A 241 -7.30 -2.79 -7.79
C ALA A 241 -7.66 -2.22 -6.40
N TYR A 242 -8.94 -1.87 -6.18
CA TYR A 242 -9.45 -1.58 -4.84
C TYR A 242 -9.37 -2.79 -3.94
N ASP A 243 -9.79 -3.96 -4.44
CA ASP A 243 -9.80 -5.17 -3.61
C ASP A 243 -8.41 -5.46 -3.03
N VAL A 244 -7.34 -5.29 -3.81
CA VAL A 244 -5.96 -5.61 -3.38
C VAL A 244 -5.34 -4.56 -2.44
N MET A 245 -5.96 -3.39 -2.28
CA MET A 245 -5.48 -2.30 -1.43
C MET A 245 -6.09 -2.35 -0.01
N GLY A 246 -6.06 -3.52 0.62
CA GLY A 246 -6.54 -3.66 2.00
C GLY A 246 -8.04 -3.47 2.15
N SER A 247 -8.83 -3.99 1.22
CA SER A 247 -10.29 -3.88 1.27
C SER A 247 -10.92 -4.73 2.37
N LYS A 248 -12.17 -4.40 2.73
CA LYS A 248 -12.98 -5.21 3.64
C LYS A 248 -13.13 -6.66 3.14
N HIS A 249 -13.13 -6.87 1.83
CA HIS A 249 -13.23 -8.18 1.20
C HIS A 249 -12.03 -9.09 1.51
N LEU A 250 -10.83 -8.51 1.73
CA LEU A 250 -9.63 -9.24 2.13
C LEU A 250 -9.46 -9.35 3.64
N GLY A 251 -10.41 -8.82 4.42
CA GLY A 251 -10.40 -8.94 5.87
C GLY A 251 -9.74 -7.78 6.60
N ALA A 252 -9.70 -6.59 6.00
CA ALA A 252 -9.30 -5.39 6.73
C ALA A 252 -10.21 -5.15 7.94
N ASP A 253 -9.62 -4.73 9.06
CA ASP A 253 -10.31 -4.57 10.32
C ASP A 253 -11.27 -3.38 10.28
N LEU A 254 -10.82 -2.25 9.72
CA LEU A 254 -11.59 -1.02 9.62
C LEU A 254 -11.45 -0.39 8.23
N ASN A 255 -12.57 -0.18 7.55
CA ASN A 255 -12.63 0.51 6.27
C ASN A 255 -13.43 1.80 6.42
N LEU A 256 -12.74 2.91 6.25
CA LEU A 256 -13.29 4.26 6.29
C LEU A 256 -13.39 4.81 4.87
N ALA A 257 -14.30 5.72 4.66
CA ALA A 257 -14.40 6.45 3.40
C ALA A 257 -14.63 7.94 3.66
N TRP A 258 -14.02 8.77 2.84
CA TRP A 258 -14.36 10.18 2.78
C TRP A 258 -15.64 10.38 1.97
N PRO A 259 -16.36 11.51 2.12
CA PRO A 259 -17.57 11.79 1.34
C PRO A 259 -17.32 11.81 -0.18
N THR A 260 -16.09 12.09 -0.60
CA THR A 260 -15.61 12.11 -1.99
C THR A 260 -15.35 10.72 -2.56
N ALA A 261 -15.44 9.66 -1.74
CA ALA A 261 -15.10 8.30 -2.14
C ALA A 261 -16.10 7.74 -3.17
N GLN A 262 -15.56 7.05 -4.17
CA GLN A 262 -16.30 6.38 -5.24
C GLN A 262 -15.95 4.90 -5.23
N VAL A 263 -16.85 4.05 -4.77
CA VAL A 263 -16.63 2.61 -4.67
C VAL A 263 -17.45 1.88 -5.73
N ALA A 264 -16.79 1.28 -6.72
CA ALA A 264 -17.47 0.60 -7.83
C ALA A 264 -16.59 -0.43 -8.53
N VAL A 265 -17.18 -1.19 -9.43
CA VAL A 265 -16.42 -2.11 -10.32
C VAL A 265 -15.56 -1.31 -11.31
N MET A 266 -16.07 -0.18 -11.81
CA MET A 266 -15.38 0.71 -12.74
C MET A 266 -16.00 2.11 -12.71
N GLY A 267 -15.26 3.11 -13.18
CA GLY A 267 -15.76 4.48 -13.30
C GLY A 267 -16.94 4.62 -14.28
N ALA A 268 -17.71 5.71 -14.14
CA ALA A 268 -18.95 5.95 -14.89
C ALA A 268 -18.79 5.81 -16.40
N GLN A 269 -17.74 6.38 -16.98
CA GLN A 269 -17.50 6.31 -18.42
C GLN A 269 -17.40 4.87 -18.94
N GLY A 270 -16.66 4.01 -18.24
CA GLY A 270 -16.53 2.61 -18.60
C GLY A 270 -17.85 1.85 -18.47
N ALA A 271 -18.52 2.03 -17.32
CA ALA A 271 -19.79 1.39 -17.02
C ALA A 271 -20.90 1.75 -18.03
N VAL A 272 -21.08 3.03 -18.29
CA VAL A 272 -22.10 3.55 -19.21
C VAL A 272 -21.86 3.08 -20.65
N ASN A 273 -20.62 3.09 -21.12
CA ASN A 273 -20.29 2.58 -22.46
C ASN A 273 -20.57 1.09 -22.63
N ILE A 274 -20.53 0.30 -21.55
CA ILE A 274 -20.87 -1.13 -21.59
C ILE A 274 -22.37 -1.33 -21.44
N LEU A 275 -22.99 -0.77 -20.41
CA LEU A 275 -24.39 -0.99 -20.05
C LEU A 275 -25.36 -0.37 -21.05
N HIS A 276 -25.04 0.83 -21.53
CA HIS A 276 -25.92 1.64 -22.37
C HIS A 276 -25.45 1.81 -23.83
N ARG A 277 -24.55 0.93 -24.28
CA ARG A 277 -23.97 0.99 -25.64
C ARG A 277 -25.01 1.13 -26.75
N ARG A 278 -26.13 0.39 -26.65
CA ARG A 278 -27.20 0.41 -27.67
C ARG A 278 -28.01 1.70 -27.60
N THR A 279 -28.29 2.18 -26.41
CA THR A 279 -29.04 3.43 -26.17
C THR A 279 -28.28 4.62 -26.72
N ILE A 280 -26.97 4.70 -26.41
CA ILE A 280 -26.09 5.76 -26.89
C ILE A 280 -25.99 5.72 -28.43
N ALA A 281 -25.84 4.54 -29.03
CA ALA A 281 -25.72 4.40 -30.46
C ALA A 281 -27.01 4.74 -31.22
N ALA A 282 -28.17 4.70 -30.59
CA ALA A 282 -29.48 5.01 -31.18
C ALA A 282 -29.97 6.45 -30.88
N ALA A 283 -29.24 7.19 -30.03
CA ALA A 283 -29.61 8.55 -29.67
C ALA A 283 -29.35 9.55 -30.79
N GLU A 284 -30.15 10.61 -30.83
CA GLU A 284 -29.95 11.74 -31.80
C GLU A 284 -28.65 12.49 -31.46
N ASP A 285 -28.33 12.64 -30.17
CA ASP A 285 -27.05 13.17 -29.70
C ASP A 285 -26.40 12.15 -28.74
N PRO A 286 -25.48 11.33 -29.26
CA PRO A 286 -24.80 10.29 -28.45
C PRO A 286 -23.94 10.85 -27.31
N ASP A 287 -23.36 12.05 -27.50
CA ASP A 287 -22.48 12.63 -26.50
C ASP A 287 -23.27 13.25 -25.33
N ALA A 288 -24.36 13.95 -25.61
CA ALA A 288 -25.26 14.46 -24.60
C ALA A 288 -25.93 13.31 -23.80
N THR A 289 -26.40 12.27 -24.49
CA THR A 289 -27.00 11.08 -23.85
C THR A 289 -25.96 10.36 -22.97
N ARG A 290 -24.72 10.24 -23.41
CA ARG A 290 -23.64 9.65 -22.61
C ARG A 290 -23.39 10.47 -21.34
N ALA A 291 -23.31 11.79 -21.45
CA ALA A 291 -23.08 12.67 -20.31
C ALA A 291 -24.20 12.59 -19.27
N GLU A 292 -25.47 12.55 -19.71
CA GLU A 292 -26.62 12.36 -18.83
C GLU A 292 -26.56 11.01 -18.09
N LEU A 293 -26.34 9.92 -18.83
CA LEU A 293 -26.24 8.57 -18.23
C LEU A 293 -25.04 8.43 -17.28
N MET A 294 -23.94 9.14 -17.55
CA MET A 294 -22.79 9.18 -16.63
C MET A 294 -23.14 9.90 -15.34
N ALA A 295 -23.81 11.05 -15.41
CA ALA A 295 -24.23 11.79 -14.23
C ALA A 295 -25.23 10.98 -13.39
N ASP A 296 -26.20 10.33 -14.01
CA ASP A 296 -27.15 9.44 -13.32
C ASP A 296 -26.44 8.26 -12.64
N TYR A 297 -25.43 7.68 -13.29
CA TYR A 297 -24.64 6.58 -12.74
C TYR A 297 -23.77 7.02 -11.56
N GLU A 298 -23.16 8.20 -11.66
CA GLU A 298 -22.35 8.80 -10.60
C GLU A 298 -23.21 9.06 -9.35
N ASP A 299 -24.34 9.72 -9.50
CA ASP A 299 -25.22 10.05 -8.40
C ASP A 299 -25.81 8.79 -7.71
N ALA A 300 -26.25 7.82 -8.50
CA ALA A 300 -26.91 6.63 -7.98
C ALA A 300 -25.95 5.59 -7.35
N LEU A 301 -24.70 5.47 -7.84
CA LEU A 301 -23.84 4.33 -7.53
C LEU A 301 -22.43 4.70 -7.10
N LEU A 302 -21.86 5.81 -7.58
CA LEU A 302 -20.48 6.18 -7.27
C LEU A 302 -20.39 7.06 -6.02
N ASN A 303 -20.89 6.54 -4.91
CA ASN A 303 -20.80 7.23 -3.62
C ASN A 303 -20.48 6.22 -2.50
N PRO A 304 -19.93 6.65 -1.37
CA PRO A 304 -19.54 5.76 -0.29
C PRO A 304 -20.73 5.17 0.47
N TYR A 305 -21.89 5.79 0.41
CA TYR A 305 -23.06 5.40 1.21
C TYR A 305 -23.65 4.07 0.74
N VAL A 306 -23.68 3.80 -0.58
CA VAL A 306 -24.10 2.52 -1.14
C VAL A 306 -23.17 1.38 -0.68
N ALA A 307 -21.88 1.64 -0.57
CA ALA A 307 -20.90 0.68 -0.07
C ALA A 307 -21.06 0.46 1.45
N ALA A 308 -21.36 1.53 2.21
CA ALA A 308 -21.61 1.46 3.64
C ALA A 308 -22.90 0.67 3.97
N GLU A 309 -23.99 0.89 3.24
CA GLU A 309 -25.24 0.10 3.39
C GLU A 309 -25.01 -1.40 3.20
N ARG A 310 -24.05 -1.77 2.36
CA ARG A 310 -23.69 -3.18 2.09
C ARG A 310 -22.62 -3.73 3.04
N GLY A 311 -22.12 -2.93 3.96
CA GLY A 311 -21.09 -3.33 4.93
C GLY A 311 -19.67 -3.41 4.37
N TYR A 312 -19.39 -2.79 3.22
CA TYR A 312 -18.05 -2.71 2.65
C TYR A 312 -17.24 -1.54 3.19
N VAL A 313 -17.92 -0.54 3.75
CA VAL A 313 -17.35 0.61 4.45
C VAL A 313 -17.97 0.64 5.85
N ASP A 314 -17.17 0.73 6.87
CA ASP A 314 -17.62 0.75 8.27
C ASP A 314 -18.15 2.12 8.69
N ALA A 315 -17.55 3.20 8.19
CA ALA A 315 -18.00 4.57 8.42
C ALA A 315 -17.59 5.51 7.29
N VAL A 316 -18.45 6.48 7.00
CA VAL A 316 -18.11 7.66 6.19
C VAL A 316 -17.75 8.77 7.17
N ILE A 317 -16.52 9.29 7.06
CA ILE A 317 -15.96 10.28 7.98
C ILE A 317 -15.51 11.53 7.22
N MET A 318 -15.47 12.67 7.89
CA MET A 318 -14.84 13.85 7.31
C MET A 318 -13.33 13.61 7.18
N PRO A 319 -12.68 14.15 6.14
CA PRO A 319 -11.23 14.02 5.99
C PRO A 319 -10.47 14.47 7.24
N SER A 320 -10.86 15.56 7.85
CA SER A 320 -10.31 16.11 9.10
C SER A 320 -10.39 15.16 10.32
N ASP A 321 -11.30 14.17 10.31
CA ASP A 321 -11.43 13.19 11.39
C ASP A 321 -10.57 11.95 11.19
N THR A 322 -9.76 11.90 10.13
CA THR A 322 -9.03 10.67 9.74
C THR A 322 -7.98 10.27 10.77
N GLY A 323 -7.20 11.21 11.30
CA GLY A 323 -6.17 10.95 12.32
C GLY A 323 -6.76 10.31 13.57
N SER A 324 -7.71 10.97 14.21
CA SER A 324 -8.35 10.53 15.45
C SER A 324 -9.10 9.19 15.29
N THR A 325 -9.75 8.96 14.14
CA THR A 325 -10.48 7.72 13.88
C THR A 325 -9.53 6.55 13.59
N SER A 326 -8.44 6.80 12.86
CA SER A 326 -7.41 5.81 12.57
C SER A 326 -6.68 5.34 13.82
N SER A 327 -6.36 6.26 14.73
CA SER A 327 -5.76 5.96 16.01
C SER A 327 -6.65 5.05 16.86
N ARG A 328 -7.94 5.40 17.01
CA ARG A 328 -8.90 4.55 17.74
C ARG A 328 -8.98 3.14 17.14
N GLY A 329 -8.92 3.04 15.81
CA GLY A 329 -8.84 1.76 15.10
C GLY A 329 -7.58 0.97 15.46
N CYS A 330 -6.39 1.57 15.40
CA CYS A 330 -5.14 0.95 15.79
C CYS A 330 -5.16 0.47 17.24
N VAL A 331 -5.50 1.33 18.18
CA VAL A 331 -5.51 1.02 19.62
C VAL A 331 -6.54 -0.04 19.98
N SER A 332 -7.74 0.02 19.40
CA SER A 332 -8.80 -0.96 19.68
C SER A 332 -8.44 -2.35 19.13
N SER A 333 -7.85 -2.44 17.97
CA SER A 333 -7.44 -3.69 17.33
C SER A 333 -6.26 -4.34 18.05
N VAL A 334 -5.29 -3.56 18.53
CA VAL A 334 -4.18 -4.05 19.36
C VAL A 334 -4.70 -4.58 20.71
N ARG A 335 -5.67 -3.91 21.35
CA ARG A 335 -6.25 -4.34 22.63
C ARG A 335 -7.18 -5.55 22.50
N SER A 336 -7.86 -5.72 21.38
CA SER A 336 -8.73 -6.87 21.12
C SER A 336 -7.96 -8.13 20.72
N GLY A 337 -6.64 -8.09 20.74
CA GLY A 337 -5.73 -9.15 20.33
C GLY A 337 -6.14 -10.50 20.88
N ASN A 338 -6.92 -11.24 20.10
CA ASN A 338 -7.37 -12.57 20.41
C ASN A 338 -6.17 -13.52 20.19
N PRO A 339 -5.53 -14.07 21.22
CA PRO A 339 -4.32 -14.89 21.07
C PRO A 339 -4.53 -16.15 20.22
N CYS A 340 -5.78 -16.47 19.86
CA CYS A 340 -6.13 -17.62 19.03
C CYS A 340 -6.00 -17.40 17.52
N LEU A 341 -5.78 -16.18 17.03
CA LEU A 341 -5.75 -15.87 15.60
C LEU A 341 -4.39 -15.37 15.09
N ARG A 342 -3.29 -15.65 15.79
CA ARG A 342 -1.96 -15.49 15.19
C ARG A 342 -1.84 -16.48 14.02
N ARG A 343 -2.22 -16.03 12.83
CA ARG A 343 -1.89 -16.72 11.60
C ARG A 343 -0.37 -16.68 11.47
N SER A 344 0.27 -17.83 11.33
CA SER A 344 1.72 -17.87 11.09
C SER A 344 1.99 -17.31 9.70
N THR A 345 2.87 -16.33 9.60
CA THR A 345 3.41 -15.88 8.31
C THR A 345 3.98 -17.08 7.54
N ALA A 346 3.72 -17.14 6.24
CA ALA A 346 4.07 -18.29 5.38
C ALA A 346 5.57 -18.63 5.32
N THR A 347 6.42 -17.82 5.94
CA THR A 347 7.88 -18.05 5.99
C THR A 347 8.36 -18.82 7.21
N SER A 348 7.53 -19.11 8.20
CA SER A 348 8.06 -19.65 9.46
C SER A 348 7.49 -20.96 9.98
N ARG A 349 6.64 -21.70 9.26
CA ARG A 349 6.31 -23.07 9.75
C ARG A 349 5.91 -24.05 8.66
N CYS A 350 6.89 -24.60 7.95
CA CYS A 350 6.94 -26.04 7.74
C CYS A 350 7.49 -26.71 9.01
N SER A 351 6.83 -26.64 10.14
CA SER A 351 7.12 -27.49 11.28
C SER A 351 6.01 -28.53 11.40
N HIS A 352 6.38 -29.75 11.06
CA HIS A 352 5.66 -30.98 11.23
C HIS A 352 4.65 -30.95 12.39
N ARG A 353 3.36 -30.91 12.05
CA ARG A 353 2.37 -31.55 12.92
C ARG A 353 2.48 -33.05 12.67
N PRO A 354 2.72 -33.88 13.66
CA PRO A 354 2.58 -35.32 13.49
C PRO A 354 1.10 -35.58 13.13
N ILE A 355 0.91 -36.25 12.00
CA ILE A 355 -0.38 -36.83 11.62
C ILE A 355 -0.75 -37.79 12.75
N ARG A 356 -1.70 -37.41 13.59
CA ARG A 356 -2.32 -38.36 14.54
C ARG A 356 -3.13 -39.33 13.70
N SER A 357 -2.68 -40.56 13.69
CA SER A 357 -3.40 -41.72 13.21
C SER A 357 -4.80 -41.79 13.86
N PRO A 358 -5.85 -42.09 13.08
CA PRO A 358 -7.17 -42.35 13.64
C PRO A 358 -7.18 -43.78 14.19
N ALA A 359 -6.89 -43.93 15.46
CA ALA A 359 -7.11 -45.18 16.16
C ALA A 359 -8.04 -44.98 17.35
N HIS A 360 -9.10 -45.79 17.35
CA HIS A 360 -10.08 -46.04 18.43
C HIS A 360 -11.20 -45.03 18.63
N ARG A 361 -12.30 -45.24 17.86
CA ARG A 361 -13.64 -45.04 18.40
C ARG A 361 -13.90 -46.22 19.32
N GLU A 362 -13.87 -46.04 20.63
CA GLU A 362 -14.58 -46.88 21.54
C GLU A 362 -16.05 -46.48 21.53
N VAL A 363 -16.87 -47.48 21.24
CA VAL A 363 -18.30 -47.50 21.40
C VAL A 363 -18.55 -47.77 22.87
N CYS A 364 -19.21 -46.86 23.57
CA CYS A 364 -19.84 -47.13 24.86
C CYS A 364 -21.31 -47.48 24.67
N PRO A 365 -21.83 -48.38 25.51
CA PRO A 365 -23.11 -49.07 25.34
C PRO A 365 -24.34 -48.18 25.50
#